data_18d5c541d5428e954f034b976c87f7a0
#
_entry.id   18d5c541d5428e954f034b976c87f7a0
#
_cell.length_a   1.000
_cell.length_b   1.000
_cell.length_c   1.000
_cell.angle_alpha   90.00
_cell.angle_beta   90.00
_cell.angle_gamma   90.00
#
_symmetry.space_group_name_H-M   'P 1'
#
loop_
_entity.id
_entity.type
_entity.pdbx_description
1 polymer ?
#
loop_
_entity_poly.entity_id
_entity_poly.type
_entity_poly.pdbx_seq_one_letter_code
_entity_poly.pdbx_strand_id
1 'polypeptide(L)'
;MKRRQLLQGLQGGTLVLLLGRAQIAHGASIVAVRLWPAADYTRVTLESDIELKAQQVFIPNPPRLAVDLDNIQLNPELKDLVAKVRADDPFISGIRAGQNTPTTVRLVFDLKQAARPQVFTLKPIAPYQYRTVFDLYPERPADPLEELIAAV
;
A
#
# COMPACT_ATOMS: atom_id res chain seq x y z
N MET A 1 56.43 1.63 1.99
CA MET A 1 55.99 1.53 1.74
C MET A 1 55.55 1.56 1.44
N LYS A 2 55.33 1.48 1.32
CA LYS A 2 54.79 1.37 1.00
C LYS A 2 54.07 1.03 0.84
N ARG A 3 54.05 0.63 0.92
CA ARG A 3 53.22 0.22 0.77
C ARG A 3 52.32 0.20 1.35
N ARG A 4 52.28 0.55 1.81
CA ARG A 4 51.39 0.58 2.26
C ARG A 4 50.55 1.21 2.28
N GLN A 5 50.61 1.60 1.85
CA GLN A 5 49.75 2.07 1.62
C GLN A 5 49.11 2.01 0.90
N LEU A 6 49.84 1.80 0.59
CA LEU A 6 49.24 1.48 -0.20
C LEU A 6 48.23 0.90 -0.16
N LEU A 7 48.28 0.81 0.14
CA LEU A 7 47.34 -0.15 0.20
C LEU A 7 46.19 0.27 1.02
N GLN A 8 46.33 1.00 1.93
CA GLN A 8 45.32 1.35 2.77
C GLN A 8 44.21 2.11 2.23
N GLY A 9 44.46 3.09 1.53
CA GLY A 9 43.43 3.92 0.99
C GLY A 9 42.44 3.14 0.17
N LEU A 10 42.90 2.11 -0.39
CA LEU A 10 42.07 1.32 -1.20
C LEU A 10 40.99 0.67 -0.45
N GLN A 11 41.28 0.15 0.65
CA GLN A 11 40.37 -0.65 1.37
C GLN A 11 39.26 0.14 2.00
N GLY A 12 39.56 1.35 2.43
CA GLY A 12 38.56 2.21 2.98
C GLY A 12 37.47 2.55 1.98
N GLY A 13 37.85 2.82 0.76
CA GLY A 13 36.89 3.14 -0.26
C GLY A 13 35.96 1.99 -0.56
N THR A 14 36.49 0.80 -0.61
CA THR A 14 35.67 -0.37 -0.87
C THR A 14 34.63 -0.58 0.21
N LEU A 15 35.01 -0.41 1.44
CA LEU A 15 34.11 -0.58 2.55
C LEU A 15 32.95 0.40 2.50
N VAL A 16 33.24 1.65 2.18
CA VAL A 16 32.20 2.67 2.08
C VAL A 16 31.18 2.31 1.00
N LEU A 17 31.63 1.78 -0.11
CA LEU A 17 30.72 1.38 -1.16
C LEU A 17 29.77 0.27 -0.71
N LEU A 18 30.24 -0.66 0.07
CA LEU A 18 29.38 -1.72 0.58
C LEU A 18 28.30 -1.18 1.50
N LEU A 19 28.65 -0.23 2.35
CA LEU A 19 27.67 0.39 3.22
C LEU A 19 26.62 1.15 2.44
N GLY A 20 27.03 1.88 1.42
CA GLY A 20 26.08 2.59 0.58
C GLY A 20 25.09 1.65 -0.09
N ARG A 21 25.60 0.52 -0.53
CA ARG A 21 24.75 -0.46 -1.17
C ARG A 21 23.73 -1.05 -0.21
N ALA A 22 24.12 -1.32 1.02
CA ALA A 22 23.23 -1.83 2.02
C ALA A 22 22.10 -0.84 2.32
N GLN A 23 22.40 0.45 2.34
CA GLN A 23 21.38 1.46 2.57
C GLN A 23 20.42 1.56 1.40
N ILE A 24 20.91 1.44 0.19
CA ILE A 24 20.08 1.48 -1.00
C ILE A 24 19.11 0.30 -1.03
N ALA A 25 19.54 -0.84 -0.51
CA ALA A 25 18.70 -2.01 -0.47
C ALA A 25 17.58 -1.94 0.58
N HIS A 26 17.56 -0.88 1.37
CA HIS A 26 16.52 -0.67 2.35
C HIS A 26 15.20 -0.40 1.64
N GLY A 27 14.17 -1.15 1.94
CA GLY A 27 12.89 -1.03 1.25
C GLY A 27 12.13 0.23 1.59
N ALA A 28 10.95 0.35 1.01
CA ALA A 28 10.06 1.47 1.25
C ALA A 28 9.55 1.47 2.70
N SER A 29 9.32 2.66 3.24
CA SER A 29 8.72 2.85 4.56
C SER A 29 7.37 3.53 4.40
N ILE A 30 6.35 2.98 5.07
CA ILE A 30 5.05 3.63 5.13
C ILE A 30 5.11 4.70 6.20
N VAL A 31 4.76 5.92 5.85
CA VAL A 31 4.76 7.05 6.77
C VAL A 31 3.37 7.41 7.27
N ALA A 32 2.32 7.04 6.53
CA ALA A 32 0.95 7.27 6.96
C ALA A 32 -0.01 6.35 6.22
N VAL A 33 -1.10 6.01 6.87
CA VAL A 33 -2.21 5.27 6.26
C VAL A 33 -3.51 6.01 6.55
N ARG A 34 -4.41 6.05 5.56
CA ARG A 34 -5.68 6.74 5.70
C ARG A 34 -6.78 5.90 5.09
N LEU A 35 -7.93 5.91 5.73
CA LEU A 35 -9.12 5.24 5.24
C LEU A 35 -10.26 6.25 5.25
N TRP A 36 -10.84 6.47 4.09
CA TRP A 36 -11.91 7.46 3.93
C TRP A 36 -13.13 6.79 3.30
N PRO A 37 -14.14 6.45 4.10
CA PRO A 37 -15.40 5.94 3.55
C PRO A 37 -16.25 7.10 3.06
N ALA A 38 -16.53 7.12 1.76
CA ALA A 38 -17.46 8.08 1.17
C ALA A 38 -18.72 7.34 0.78
N ALA A 39 -19.77 8.08 0.42
CA ALA A 39 -21.06 7.46 0.06
C ALA A 39 -20.95 6.54 -1.15
N ASP A 40 -20.14 6.95 -2.15
CA ASP A 40 -20.07 6.27 -3.43
C ASP A 40 -18.85 5.36 -3.58
N TYR A 41 -17.87 5.46 -2.66
CA TYR A 41 -16.66 4.65 -2.72
C TYR A 41 -15.92 4.76 -1.39
N THR A 42 -14.98 3.86 -1.17
CA THR A 42 -14.06 3.94 -0.05
C THR A 42 -12.65 4.14 -0.60
N ARG A 43 -11.94 5.11 -0.06
CA ARG A 43 -10.57 5.40 -0.46
C ARG A 43 -9.60 4.95 0.62
N VAL A 44 -8.62 4.15 0.22
CA VAL A 44 -7.50 3.77 1.07
C VAL A 44 -6.25 4.43 0.51
N THR A 45 -5.50 5.13 1.35
CA THR A 45 -4.28 5.80 0.93
C THR A 45 -3.11 5.32 1.78
N LEU A 46 -2.05 4.90 1.12
CA LEU A 46 -0.78 4.58 1.76
C LEU A 46 0.24 5.61 1.33
N GLU A 47 0.76 6.34 2.30
CA GLU A 47 1.83 7.31 2.03
C GLU A 47 3.17 6.69 2.36
N SER A 48 4.16 6.83 1.48
CA SER A 48 5.45 6.17 1.58
C SER A 48 6.59 7.07 1.12
N ASP A 49 7.78 6.79 1.61
CA ASP A 49 8.98 7.56 1.24
C ASP A 49 9.45 7.25 -0.18
N ILE A 50 9.11 6.07 -0.69
CA ILE A 50 9.46 5.63 -2.05
C ILE A 50 8.18 5.16 -2.70
N GLU A 51 8.08 5.31 -4.01
CA GLU A 51 6.90 4.85 -4.75
C GLU A 51 6.72 3.33 -4.56
N LEU A 52 5.51 2.93 -4.18
CA LEU A 52 5.19 1.52 -3.99
C LEU A 52 4.77 0.90 -5.32
N LYS A 53 5.14 -0.36 -5.53
CA LYS A 53 4.64 -1.15 -6.63
C LYS A 53 3.59 -2.09 -6.08
N ALA A 54 2.38 -1.96 -6.58
CA ALA A 54 1.24 -2.72 -6.11
C ALA A 54 0.70 -3.61 -7.23
N GLN A 55 0.44 -4.87 -6.91
CA GLN A 55 -0.24 -5.79 -7.81
C GLN A 55 -1.50 -6.25 -7.12
N GLN A 56 -2.62 -6.27 -7.85
CA GLN A 56 -3.90 -6.54 -7.25
C GLN A 56 -4.64 -7.65 -7.97
N VAL A 57 -5.40 -8.42 -7.20
CA VAL A 57 -6.27 -9.45 -7.72
C VAL A 57 -7.59 -9.40 -6.96
N PHE A 58 -8.70 -9.31 -7.69
CA PHE A 58 -10.01 -9.43 -7.09
C PHE A 58 -10.43 -10.91 -7.03
N ILE A 59 -10.87 -11.36 -5.87
CA ILE A 59 -11.30 -12.75 -5.64
C ILE A 59 -12.77 -12.73 -5.24
N PRO A 60 -13.66 -13.35 -6.04
CA PRO A 60 -15.07 -13.40 -5.69
C PRO A 60 -15.37 -14.54 -4.71
N ASN A 61 -16.54 -14.50 -4.09
CA ASN A 61 -17.16 -15.58 -3.33
C ASN A 61 -16.35 -16.15 -2.16
N PRO A 62 -16.12 -15.41 -1.09
CA PRO A 62 -16.62 -14.06 -0.80
C PRO A 62 -15.72 -13.00 -1.45
N PRO A 63 -16.26 -11.82 -1.71
CA PRO A 63 -15.47 -10.80 -2.40
C PRO A 63 -14.32 -10.30 -1.56
N ARG A 64 -13.13 -10.31 -2.15
CA ARG A 64 -11.89 -9.86 -1.51
C ARG A 64 -10.99 -9.23 -2.54
N LEU A 65 -10.23 -8.25 -2.13
CA LEU A 65 -9.18 -7.67 -2.95
C LEU A 65 -7.85 -7.96 -2.29
N ALA A 66 -6.99 -8.69 -2.99
CA ALA A 66 -5.63 -8.97 -2.51
C ALA A 66 -4.67 -8.02 -3.22
N VAL A 67 -3.81 -7.36 -2.45
CA VAL A 67 -2.82 -6.42 -2.97
C VAL A 67 -1.45 -6.82 -2.45
N ASP A 68 -0.53 -7.06 -3.36
CA ASP A 68 0.86 -7.32 -3.00
C ASP A 68 1.67 -6.04 -3.21
N LEU A 69 2.34 -5.61 -2.16
CA LEU A 69 3.21 -4.45 -2.17
C LEU A 69 4.65 -4.92 -2.17
N ASP A 70 5.39 -4.57 -3.22
CA ASP A 70 6.77 -4.99 -3.36
C ASP A 70 7.73 -4.06 -2.62
N ASN A 71 8.88 -4.61 -2.25
CA ASN A 71 9.99 -3.86 -1.66
C ASN A 71 9.60 -3.14 -0.37
N ILE A 72 8.85 -3.82 0.48
CA ILE A 72 8.38 -3.27 1.73
C ILE A 72 8.30 -4.39 2.77
N GLN A 73 8.40 -4.03 4.03
CA GLN A 73 8.20 -4.95 5.13
C GLN A 73 7.05 -4.46 6.00
N LEU A 74 6.39 -5.41 6.65
CA LEU A 74 5.28 -5.11 7.53
C LEU A 74 5.79 -4.28 8.72
N ASN A 75 5.18 -3.15 8.96
CA ASN A 75 5.56 -2.23 10.02
C ASN A 75 4.32 -1.78 10.80
N PRO A 76 4.50 -1.06 11.92
CA PRO A 76 3.35 -0.64 12.74
C PRO A 76 2.35 0.22 11.98
N GLU A 77 2.81 1.07 11.07
CA GLU A 77 1.93 1.97 10.31
C GLU A 77 0.99 1.18 9.41
N LEU A 78 1.48 0.12 8.78
CA LEU A 78 0.63 -0.77 7.99
C LEU A 78 -0.36 -1.53 8.87
N LYS A 79 0.07 -1.94 10.05
CA LYS A 79 -0.83 -2.61 10.98
C LYS A 79 -1.93 -1.68 11.47
N ASP A 80 -1.64 -0.39 11.58
CA ASP A 80 -2.64 0.60 11.96
C ASP A 80 -3.79 0.67 10.97
N LEU A 81 -3.54 0.39 9.70
CA LEU A 81 -4.57 0.40 8.68
C LEU A 81 -5.68 -0.61 9.02
N VAL A 82 -5.30 -1.77 9.53
CA VAL A 82 -6.26 -2.80 9.91
C VAL A 82 -7.23 -2.28 10.96
N ALA A 83 -6.74 -1.49 11.90
CA ALA A 83 -7.54 -0.94 12.99
C ALA A 83 -8.43 0.23 12.58
N LYS A 84 -8.21 0.80 11.38
CA LYS A 84 -8.99 1.96 10.94
C LYS A 84 -10.31 1.58 10.30
N VAL A 85 -10.55 0.31 10.02
CA VAL A 85 -11.80 -0.13 9.39
C VAL A 85 -12.95 0.04 10.38
N ARG A 86 -14.03 0.67 9.92
CA ARG A 86 -15.21 0.90 10.73
C ARG A 86 -16.32 -0.04 10.32
N ALA A 87 -17.15 -0.41 11.28
CA ALA A 87 -18.27 -1.32 11.02
C ALA A 87 -19.25 -0.76 9.97
N ASP A 88 -19.32 0.56 9.85
CA ASP A 88 -20.23 1.23 8.92
C ASP A 88 -19.59 1.54 7.55
N ASP A 89 -18.36 1.08 7.30
CA ASP A 89 -17.74 1.25 6.00
C ASP A 89 -18.59 0.54 4.94
N PRO A 90 -18.96 1.21 3.84
CA PRO A 90 -19.87 0.60 2.86
C PRO A 90 -19.24 -0.52 2.04
N PHE A 91 -17.92 -0.60 1.97
CA PHE A 91 -17.25 -1.58 1.12
C PHE A 91 -16.38 -2.58 1.87
N ILE A 92 -15.70 -2.14 2.92
CA ILE A 92 -14.70 -2.94 3.60
C ILE A 92 -15.25 -3.48 4.91
N SER A 93 -15.24 -4.81 5.06
CA SER A 93 -15.59 -5.45 6.32
C SER A 93 -14.37 -5.69 7.20
N GLY A 94 -13.19 -5.78 6.60
CA GLY A 94 -11.96 -5.95 7.35
C GLY A 94 -10.75 -5.87 6.42
N ILE A 95 -9.59 -5.61 7.01
CA ILE A 95 -8.31 -5.62 6.28
C ILE A 95 -7.37 -6.54 7.04
N ARG A 96 -6.69 -7.40 6.31
CA ARG A 96 -5.65 -8.28 6.86
C ARG A 96 -4.33 -7.93 6.20
N ALA A 97 -3.25 -7.92 6.98
CA ALA A 97 -1.92 -7.60 6.48
C ALA A 97 -0.95 -8.66 6.95
N GLY A 98 -0.10 -9.13 6.06
CA GLY A 98 0.89 -10.14 6.40
C GLY A 98 2.12 -10.05 5.52
N GLN A 99 3.25 -10.47 6.06
CA GLN A 99 4.48 -10.60 5.29
C GLN A 99 4.37 -11.84 4.42
N ASN A 100 4.26 -11.65 3.12
CA ASN A 100 4.07 -12.76 2.18
C ASN A 100 5.41 -13.39 1.77
N THR A 101 6.40 -12.54 1.49
CA THR A 101 7.78 -12.95 1.25
C THR A 101 8.68 -12.00 2.06
N PRO A 102 9.99 -12.23 2.13
CA PRO A 102 10.85 -11.29 2.87
C PRO A 102 10.79 -9.85 2.38
N THR A 103 10.35 -9.63 1.13
CA THR A 103 10.30 -8.28 0.54
C THR A 103 8.91 -7.85 0.08
N THR A 104 7.89 -8.66 0.31
CA THR A 104 6.53 -8.38 -0.16
C THR A 104 5.54 -8.49 0.97
N VAL A 105 4.72 -7.46 1.14
CA VAL A 105 3.59 -7.48 2.07
C VAL A 105 2.31 -7.70 1.29
N ARG A 106 1.45 -8.57 1.78
CA ARG A 106 0.13 -8.79 1.21
C ARG A 106 -0.94 -8.17 2.09
N LEU A 107 -1.74 -7.30 1.49
CA LEU A 107 -2.95 -6.77 2.10
C LEU A 107 -4.14 -7.49 1.51
N VAL A 108 -5.09 -7.87 2.34
CA VAL A 108 -6.36 -8.44 1.86
C VAL A 108 -7.49 -7.59 2.42
N PHE A 109 -8.25 -6.99 1.51
CA PHE A 109 -9.45 -6.25 1.88
C PHE A 109 -10.63 -7.22 1.76
N ASP A 110 -11.21 -7.58 2.89
CA ASP A 110 -12.46 -8.35 2.89
C ASP A 110 -13.59 -7.37 2.63
N LEU A 111 -14.41 -7.67 1.60
CA LEU A 111 -15.38 -6.71 1.10
C LEU A 111 -16.80 -7.13 1.44
N LYS A 112 -17.67 -6.15 1.64
CA LYS A 112 -19.10 -6.38 1.88
C LYS A 112 -19.86 -6.61 0.59
N GLN A 113 -19.28 -6.20 -0.53
CA GLN A 113 -19.87 -6.32 -1.86
C GLN A 113 -18.78 -6.37 -2.90
N ALA A 114 -19.10 -6.82 -4.10
CA ALA A 114 -18.16 -6.78 -5.20
C ALA A 114 -17.83 -5.33 -5.53
N ALA A 115 -16.56 -5.07 -5.76
CA ALA A 115 -16.07 -3.71 -6.00
C ALA A 115 -15.09 -3.72 -7.16
N ARG A 116 -15.03 -2.57 -7.85
CA ARG A 116 -14.04 -2.31 -8.89
C ARG A 116 -12.97 -1.42 -8.28
N PRO A 117 -11.77 -1.93 -8.05
CA PRO A 117 -10.70 -1.12 -7.51
C PRO A 117 -10.08 -0.24 -8.60
N GLN A 118 -9.77 0.99 -8.26
CA GLN A 118 -8.92 1.84 -9.07
C GLN A 118 -7.70 2.16 -8.25
N VAL A 119 -6.54 1.83 -8.77
CA VAL A 119 -5.27 2.00 -8.06
C VAL A 119 -4.42 2.99 -8.84
N PHE A 120 -3.93 4.00 -8.17
CA PHE A 120 -3.05 4.99 -8.79
C PHE A 120 -2.09 5.56 -7.76
N THR A 121 -1.02 6.16 -8.25
CA THR A 121 0.00 6.77 -7.41
C THR A 121 0.02 8.27 -7.64
N LEU A 122 0.05 9.03 -6.54
CA LEU A 122 0.26 10.47 -6.58
C LEU A 122 1.70 10.74 -6.19
N LYS A 123 2.38 11.54 -7.01
CA LYS A 123 3.76 11.91 -6.74
C LYS A 123 3.85 12.90 -5.59
N PRO A 124 5.04 13.05 -4.98
CA PRO A 124 5.18 13.95 -3.85
C PRO A 124 4.81 15.39 -4.20
N ILE A 125 3.99 15.97 -3.36
CA ILE A 125 3.67 17.41 -3.36
C ILE A 125 3.63 17.81 -1.90
N ALA A 126 4.56 18.67 -1.47
CA ALA A 126 4.66 19.04 -0.07
C ALA A 126 3.30 19.47 0.50
N PRO A 127 2.93 19.02 1.70
CA PRO A 127 3.75 18.25 2.65
C PRO A 127 3.74 16.74 2.44
N TYR A 128 3.13 16.24 1.36
CA TYR A 128 2.94 14.80 1.16
C TYR A 128 4.08 14.17 0.39
N GLN A 129 4.36 12.91 0.71
CA GLN A 129 5.29 12.08 -0.04
C GLN A 129 4.52 11.28 -1.11
N TYR A 130 5.03 10.14 -1.55
CA TYR A 130 4.31 9.29 -2.51
C TYR A 130 3.05 8.74 -1.85
N ARG A 131 1.93 8.79 -2.57
CA ARG A 131 0.66 8.26 -2.07
C ARG A 131 0.13 7.23 -3.05
N THR A 132 -0.04 6.00 -2.58
CA THR A 132 -0.69 4.96 -3.35
C THR A 132 -2.15 4.90 -2.92
N VAL A 133 -3.05 5.07 -3.87
CA VAL A 133 -4.48 5.22 -3.60
C VAL A 133 -5.23 4.04 -4.18
N PHE A 134 -6.09 3.44 -3.35
CA PHE A 134 -6.99 2.37 -3.76
C PHE A 134 -8.40 2.91 -3.57
N ASP A 135 -9.11 3.18 -4.68
CA ASP A 135 -10.51 3.59 -4.62
C ASP A 135 -11.37 2.39 -4.95
N LEU A 136 -12.24 2.02 -4.02
CA LEU A 136 -13.13 0.89 -4.17
C LEU A 136 -14.52 1.40 -4.55
N TYR A 137 -14.90 1.22 -5.80
CA TYR A 137 -16.20 1.59 -6.31
C TYR A 137 -17.10 0.36 -6.40
N PRO A 138 -18.42 0.51 -6.30
CA PRO A 138 -19.32 -0.63 -6.50
C PRO A 138 -19.15 -1.17 -7.91
N GLU A 139 -19.26 -2.47 -8.06
CA GLU A 139 -19.19 -3.09 -9.36
C GLU A 139 -20.28 -2.57 -10.27
N ARG A 140 -21.46 -2.33 -9.71
CA ARG A 140 -22.55 -1.64 -10.37
C ARG A 140 -22.79 -0.33 -9.66
N PRO A 141 -22.61 0.80 -10.33
CA PRO A 141 -23.00 2.09 -9.74
C PRO A 141 -24.49 2.07 -9.44
N ALA A 142 -24.88 2.75 -8.37
CA ALA A 142 -26.28 2.91 -8.02
C ALA A 142 -27.02 3.57 -9.17
N ASP A 143 -28.16 3.00 -9.57
CA ASP A 143 -29.02 3.59 -10.60
C ASP A 143 -30.09 4.42 -9.89
N PRO A 144 -30.08 5.76 -10.05
CA PRO A 144 -31.06 6.59 -9.37
C PRO A 144 -32.50 6.22 -9.72
N LEU A 145 -32.72 5.73 -10.94
CA LEU A 145 -34.06 5.36 -11.36
C LEU A 145 -34.53 4.09 -10.64
N GLU A 146 -33.65 3.10 -10.49
CA GLU A 146 -33.98 1.91 -9.74
C GLU A 146 -34.26 2.21 -8.28
N GLU A 147 -33.47 3.11 -7.69
CA GLU A 147 -33.69 3.54 -6.31
C GLU A 147 -35.04 4.23 -6.15
N LEU A 148 -35.40 5.05 -7.09
CA LEU A 148 -36.67 5.75 -7.05
C LEU A 148 -37.84 4.75 -7.17
N ILE A 149 -37.74 3.77 -8.03
CA ILE A 149 -38.76 2.74 -8.21
C ILE A 149 -38.88 1.89 -6.94
N ALA A 150 -37.79 1.55 -6.33
CA ALA A 150 -37.81 0.76 -5.10
C ALA A 150 -38.43 1.50 -3.92
N ALA A 151 -38.39 2.82 -3.93
CA ALA A 151 -38.95 3.65 -2.87
C ALA A 151 -40.46 3.82 -2.99
N VAL A 152 -41.05 3.47 -4.11
CA VAL A 152 -42.51 3.54 -4.35
C VAL A 152 -43.20 2.19 -3.98
#